data_3f6bf2b895c6da36fd30693201c51bc4
#
_entry.id   3f6bf2b895c6da36fd30693201c51bc4
#
_cell.length_a   1.000
_cell.length_b   1.000
_cell.length_c   1.000
_cell.angle_alpha   90.00
_cell.angle_beta   90.00
_cell.angle_gamma   90.00
#
_symmetry.space_group_name_H-M   'P 1'
#
loop_
_entity.id
_entity.type
_entity.pdbx_description
1 polymer ?
#
loop_
_entity_poly.entity_id
_entity_poly.type
_entity_poly.pdbx_seq_one_letter_code
_entity_poly.pdbx_strand_id
1 'polypeptide(L)'
;MSPDPSPSSPPSASSNDSSPPTTHDLSHTLESGMPVYPGTASASLEPTASVESDGYRATRIDVDSHTGTHIDAPAHMLADGPTLEAYPLETFRFTARVLDCRPLAAREGIDSAAMLQAAADSETADAALEDVDLLVVRTGWEDYWGTDRYFDHPYLTEGAAEWLVSTDSHLGLDSLNPDPTPTDNAVDDEPAGYPAHHTLFADDRLILENLCGLEAVPDGDTFELHASPLAIGEADGSPVRAVAVLE
;
A
#
# COMPACT_ATOMS: atom_id res chain seq x y z
N MET A 1 -45.92 52.70 -32.64
CA MET A 1 -45.77 51.24 -32.71
C MET A 1 -44.26 50.95 -32.48
N SER A 2 -43.91 50.60 -31.26
CA SER A 2 -42.57 50.18 -30.91
C SER A 2 -42.45 48.66 -31.09
N PRO A 3 -41.33 48.10 -31.55
CA PRO A 3 -41.17 46.65 -31.70
C PRO A 3 -40.88 46.00 -30.33
N ASP A 4 -41.50 44.87 -30.17
CA ASP A 4 -41.41 43.96 -29.02
C ASP A 4 -40.00 43.33 -28.92
N PRO A 5 -39.38 43.20 -27.74
CA PRO A 5 -38.06 42.53 -27.62
C PRO A 5 -38.24 41.02 -27.63
N SER A 6 -37.48 40.34 -28.50
CA SER A 6 -37.40 38.89 -28.60
C SER A 6 -36.90 38.28 -27.28
N PRO A 7 -37.36 37.07 -26.89
CA PRO A 7 -36.90 36.41 -25.67
C PRO A 7 -35.48 35.85 -25.88
N SER A 8 -34.62 36.20 -24.94
CA SER A 8 -33.26 35.67 -24.84
C SER A 8 -33.30 34.18 -24.48
N SER A 9 -32.56 33.36 -25.24
CA SER A 9 -32.36 31.92 -24.96
C SER A 9 -31.69 31.71 -23.61
N PRO A 10 -32.07 30.69 -22.86
CA PRO A 10 -31.41 30.34 -21.60
C PRO A 10 -29.98 29.82 -21.88
N PRO A 11 -29.05 30.04 -20.94
CA PRO A 11 -27.71 29.51 -21.07
C PRO A 11 -27.73 27.98 -21.08
N SER A 12 -27.02 27.37 -22.01
CA SER A 12 -26.80 25.92 -22.05
C SER A 12 -26.09 25.49 -20.75
N ALA A 13 -26.75 24.64 -19.98
CA ALA A 13 -26.13 23.96 -18.88
C ALA A 13 -25.01 23.07 -19.46
N SER A 14 -23.76 23.33 -19.10
CA SER A 14 -22.67 22.40 -19.30
C SER A 14 -22.97 21.18 -18.45
N SER A 15 -23.30 20.08 -19.08
CA SER A 15 -23.35 18.77 -18.42
C SER A 15 -21.89 18.44 -18.00
N ASN A 16 -21.59 18.56 -16.71
CA ASN A 16 -20.46 17.85 -16.13
C ASN A 16 -20.84 16.36 -16.19
N ASP A 17 -20.45 15.71 -17.28
CA ASP A 17 -20.56 14.24 -17.45
C ASP A 17 -19.31 13.62 -16.79
N SER A 18 -19.16 13.80 -15.48
CA SER A 18 -18.21 13.03 -14.70
C SER A 18 -18.93 11.77 -14.22
N SER A 19 -18.52 10.62 -14.75
CA SER A 19 -18.88 9.32 -14.16
C SER A 19 -18.52 9.35 -12.67
N PRO A 20 -19.31 8.69 -11.80
CA PRO A 20 -18.93 8.61 -10.38
C PRO A 20 -17.58 7.90 -10.26
N PRO A 21 -16.74 8.29 -9.28
CA PRO A 21 -15.47 7.62 -9.06
C PRO A 21 -15.68 6.14 -8.82
N THR A 22 -14.78 5.32 -9.35
CA THR A 22 -14.74 3.88 -9.11
C THR A 22 -13.78 3.55 -7.98
N THR A 23 -14.12 2.54 -7.17
CA THR A 23 -13.27 2.09 -6.06
C THR A 23 -12.78 0.68 -6.31
N HIS A 24 -11.49 0.44 -6.04
CA HIS A 24 -10.86 -0.87 -6.15
C HIS A 24 -10.27 -1.26 -4.80
N ASP A 25 -10.49 -2.51 -4.41
CA ASP A 25 -9.94 -3.09 -3.20
C ASP A 25 -8.51 -3.55 -3.47
N LEU A 26 -7.57 -3.02 -2.71
CA LEU A 26 -6.16 -3.36 -2.81
C LEU A 26 -5.69 -4.19 -1.61
N SER A 27 -6.61 -4.90 -0.92
CA SER A 27 -6.30 -5.64 0.29
C SER A 27 -6.54 -7.13 0.15
N HIS A 28 -5.62 -7.92 0.66
CA HIS A 28 -5.86 -9.34 0.87
C HIS A 28 -6.96 -9.56 1.93
N THR A 29 -7.78 -10.59 1.72
CA THR A 29 -8.79 -10.99 2.71
C THR A 29 -8.11 -11.55 3.94
N LEU A 30 -8.48 -11.06 5.14
CA LEU A 30 -8.06 -11.67 6.39
C LEU A 30 -8.73 -13.03 6.56
N GLU A 31 -7.92 -14.08 6.68
CA GLU A 31 -8.40 -15.46 6.87
C GLU A 31 -7.43 -16.27 7.75
N SER A 32 -7.95 -17.33 8.37
CA SER A 32 -7.12 -18.21 9.20
C SER A 32 -6.04 -18.89 8.36
N GLY A 33 -4.77 -18.80 8.83
CA GLY A 33 -3.64 -19.47 8.18
C GLY A 33 -3.11 -18.73 6.94
N MET A 34 -3.52 -17.48 6.72
CA MET A 34 -2.92 -16.63 5.68
C MET A 34 -1.41 -16.44 5.91
N PRO A 35 -0.64 -16.05 4.88
CA PRO A 35 0.78 -15.75 5.04
C PRO A 35 1.01 -14.69 6.12
N VAL A 36 1.99 -14.95 6.98
CA VAL A 36 2.53 -14.00 7.97
C VAL A 36 4.06 -14.09 7.93
N TYR A 37 4.75 -13.07 8.40
CA TYR A 37 6.21 -13.09 8.47
C TYR A 37 6.72 -14.31 9.28
N PRO A 38 7.80 -15.00 8.86
CA PRO A 38 8.32 -16.17 9.56
C PRO A 38 8.63 -15.90 11.03
N GLY A 39 8.00 -16.67 11.92
CA GLY A 39 8.10 -16.52 13.38
C GLY A 39 6.97 -15.72 14.02
N THR A 40 6.14 -15.04 13.25
CA THR A 40 4.91 -14.39 13.72
C THR A 40 3.80 -15.44 13.98
N ALA A 41 2.90 -15.16 14.92
CA ALA A 41 1.77 -16.02 15.20
C ALA A 41 0.82 -16.09 13.98
N SER A 42 0.29 -17.28 13.70
CA SER A 42 -0.66 -17.44 12.59
C SER A 42 -1.97 -16.70 12.86
N ALA A 43 -2.50 -16.03 11.88
CA ALA A 43 -3.81 -15.42 11.93
C ALA A 43 -4.90 -16.48 12.23
N SER A 44 -5.83 -16.16 13.10
CA SER A 44 -6.94 -17.04 13.47
C SER A 44 -8.26 -16.28 13.53
N LEU A 45 -9.24 -16.79 12.80
CA LEU A 45 -10.63 -16.30 12.79
C LEU A 45 -11.55 -17.44 13.24
N GLU A 46 -12.12 -17.32 14.46
CA GLU A 46 -12.93 -18.34 15.07
C GLU A 46 -14.37 -17.86 15.29
N PRO A 47 -15.40 -18.54 14.74
CA PRO A 47 -16.77 -18.29 15.13
C PRO A 47 -16.98 -18.52 16.62
N THR A 48 -17.47 -17.52 17.34
CA THR A 48 -17.75 -17.60 18.81
C THR A 48 -19.25 -17.65 19.10
N ALA A 49 -20.11 -17.35 18.12
CA ALA A 49 -21.55 -17.48 18.21
C ALA A 49 -22.16 -17.78 16.83
N SER A 50 -23.29 -18.49 16.79
CA SER A 50 -24.06 -18.79 15.57
C SER A 50 -25.50 -18.34 15.68
N VAL A 51 -26.13 -18.05 14.54
CA VAL A 51 -27.56 -17.62 14.50
C VAL A 51 -28.47 -18.72 15.05
N GLU A 52 -28.14 -19.99 14.80
CA GLU A 52 -28.95 -21.15 15.21
C GLU A 52 -28.99 -21.35 16.72
N SER A 53 -27.86 -21.13 17.42
CA SER A 53 -27.77 -21.34 18.86
C SER A 53 -27.96 -20.07 19.68
N ASP A 54 -27.49 -18.94 19.19
CA ASP A 54 -27.32 -17.70 19.96
C ASP A 54 -28.22 -16.56 19.46
N GLY A 55 -28.81 -16.72 18.25
CA GLY A 55 -29.60 -15.67 17.60
C GLY A 55 -28.78 -14.57 16.90
N TYR A 56 -27.46 -14.67 16.94
CA TYR A 56 -26.53 -13.75 16.27
C TYR A 56 -25.24 -14.48 15.89
N ARG A 57 -24.41 -13.85 15.07
CA ARG A 57 -23.05 -14.30 14.76
C ARG A 57 -22.02 -13.41 15.41
N ALA A 58 -20.95 -14.02 15.90
CA ALA A 58 -19.75 -13.32 16.31
C ALA A 58 -18.51 -14.11 15.89
N THR A 59 -17.46 -13.42 15.52
CA THR A 59 -16.16 -14.01 15.16
C THR A 59 -15.09 -13.36 16.03
N ARG A 60 -14.27 -14.18 16.68
CA ARG A 60 -13.02 -13.72 17.29
C ARG A 60 -11.98 -13.60 16.18
N ILE A 61 -11.27 -12.48 16.15
CA ILE A 61 -10.14 -12.22 15.26
C ILE A 61 -8.91 -12.12 16.15
N ASP A 62 -7.90 -12.94 15.88
CA ASP A 62 -6.62 -12.98 16.58
C ASP A 62 -5.52 -12.84 15.52
N VAL A 63 -4.91 -11.66 15.45
CA VAL A 63 -3.93 -11.27 14.45
C VAL A 63 -2.93 -10.31 15.08
N ASP A 64 -1.69 -10.33 14.60
CA ASP A 64 -0.71 -9.30 14.94
C ASP A 64 -0.96 -8.01 14.16
N SER A 65 -0.37 -6.89 14.61
CA SER A 65 -0.46 -5.59 13.94
C SER A 65 0.01 -5.62 12.48
N HIS A 66 0.96 -6.51 12.15
CA HIS A 66 1.56 -6.67 10.82
C HIS A 66 0.99 -7.88 10.07
N THR A 67 -0.34 -8.04 10.08
CA THR A 67 -1.03 -9.17 9.44
C THR A 67 -1.81 -8.73 8.20
N GLY A 68 -1.61 -9.42 7.07
CA GLY A 68 -2.29 -9.15 5.80
C GLY A 68 -1.87 -7.82 5.20
N THR A 69 -2.76 -7.14 4.48
CA THR A 69 -2.50 -5.76 4.05
C THR A 69 -2.55 -4.84 5.27
N HIS A 70 -1.42 -4.20 5.57
CA HIS A 70 -1.24 -3.41 6.78
C HIS A 70 -0.34 -2.20 6.54
N ILE A 71 -0.34 -1.26 7.47
CA ILE A 71 0.53 -0.09 7.46
C ILE A 71 1.40 -0.07 8.71
N ASP A 72 2.69 0.23 8.53
CA ASP A 72 3.69 0.29 9.57
C ASP A 72 4.08 1.73 9.88
N ALA A 73 4.28 2.01 11.14
CA ALA A 73 4.85 3.25 11.64
C ALA A 73 6.31 3.05 12.12
N PRO A 74 7.12 4.10 12.21
CA PRO A 74 8.50 4.01 12.69
C PRO A 74 8.67 3.35 14.06
N ALA A 75 7.66 3.40 14.94
CA ALA A 75 7.66 2.69 16.23
C ALA A 75 7.84 1.17 16.09
N HIS A 76 7.58 0.58 14.89
CA HIS A 76 7.80 -0.83 14.62
C HIS A 76 9.27 -1.24 14.83
N MET A 77 10.23 -0.40 14.42
CA MET A 77 11.66 -0.74 14.53
C MET A 77 12.51 0.31 15.24
N LEU A 78 11.95 1.48 15.55
CA LEU A 78 12.64 2.55 16.27
C LEU A 78 12.05 2.73 17.67
N ALA A 79 12.86 2.59 18.71
CA ALA A 79 12.41 2.66 20.11
C ALA A 79 11.71 3.98 20.46
N ASP A 80 12.12 5.08 19.85
CA ASP A 80 11.54 6.42 20.03
C ASP A 80 10.77 6.87 18.76
N GLY A 81 10.43 5.93 17.85
CA GLY A 81 9.68 6.21 16.63
C GLY A 81 8.22 6.57 16.95
N PRO A 82 7.57 7.43 16.14
CA PRO A 82 6.17 7.72 16.29
C PRO A 82 5.30 6.48 16.00
N THR A 83 4.23 6.33 16.79
CA THR A 83 3.17 5.35 16.58
C THR A 83 2.12 5.89 15.61
N LEU A 84 1.23 5.01 15.10
CA LEU A 84 0.20 5.41 14.13
C LEU A 84 -0.72 6.54 14.65
N GLU A 85 -0.99 6.60 15.94
CA GLU A 85 -1.81 7.66 16.54
C GLU A 85 -1.15 9.05 16.57
N ALA A 86 0.15 9.13 16.30
CA ALA A 86 0.86 10.40 16.18
C ALA A 86 0.55 11.12 14.83
N TYR A 87 0.05 10.39 13.84
CA TYR A 87 -0.27 10.92 12.52
C TYR A 87 -1.73 11.38 12.46
N PRO A 88 -2.02 12.54 11.85
CA PRO A 88 -3.39 12.95 11.56
C PRO A 88 -4.06 11.99 10.56
N LEU A 89 -5.39 11.84 10.61
CA LEU A 89 -6.11 10.89 9.74
C LEU A 89 -5.93 11.19 8.25
N GLU A 90 -5.68 12.43 7.91
CA GLU A 90 -5.44 12.90 6.55
C GLU A 90 -4.17 12.26 5.94
N THR A 91 -3.19 11.88 6.78
CA THR A 91 -1.96 11.18 6.35
C THR A 91 -2.27 9.82 5.71
N PHE A 92 -3.37 9.15 6.09
CA PHE A 92 -3.76 7.83 5.56
C PHE A 92 -4.63 7.92 4.30
N ARG A 93 -4.66 9.09 3.69
CA ARG A 93 -5.27 9.36 2.41
C ARG A 93 -4.21 9.92 1.48
N PHE A 94 -3.69 9.10 0.63
CA PHE A 94 -2.50 9.36 -0.17
C PHE A 94 -2.85 9.76 -1.60
N THR A 95 -2.12 10.70 -2.16
CA THR A 95 -1.92 10.78 -3.61
C THR A 95 -0.88 9.72 -3.96
N ALA A 96 -1.32 8.59 -4.50
CA ALA A 96 -0.47 7.45 -4.78
C ALA A 96 -0.11 7.33 -6.25
N ARG A 97 1.05 6.71 -6.53
CA ARG A 97 1.50 6.36 -7.88
C ARG A 97 2.18 5.01 -7.90
N VAL A 98 1.83 4.16 -8.89
CA VAL A 98 2.48 2.86 -9.09
C VAL A 98 3.79 3.03 -9.86
N LEU A 99 4.85 2.42 -9.34
CA LEU A 99 6.12 2.18 -10.01
C LEU A 99 6.17 0.71 -10.42
N ASP A 100 5.93 0.41 -11.69
CA ASP A 100 5.97 -0.96 -12.19
C ASP A 100 7.43 -1.40 -12.42
N CYS A 101 7.95 -2.19 -11.47
CA CYS A 101 9.32 -2.71 -11.52
C CYS A 101 9.41 -4.10 -12.15
N ARG A 102 8.32 -4.63 -12.69
CA ARG A 102 8.29 -5.96 -13.31
C ARG A 102 9.01 -5.99 -14.68
N PRO A 103 9.52 -7.17 -15.13
CA PRO A 103 9.55 -8.44 -14.39
C PRO A 103 10.74 -8.51 -13.42
N LEU A 104 10.53 -9.18 -12.28
CA LEU A 104 11.56 -9.41 -11.27
C LEU A 104 11.72 -10.91 -10.98
N ALA A 105 12.96 -11.34 -10.70
CA ALA A 105 13.21 -12.68 -10.20
C ALA A 105 12.97 -12.78 -8.68
N ALA A 106 12.85 -14.02 -8.19
CA ALA A 106 12.82 -14.27 -6.76
C ALA A 106 14.10 -13.71 -6.11
N ARG A 107 13.94 -13.01 -4.97
CA ARG A 107 15.04 -12.46 -4.17
C ARG A 107 15.92 -11.45 -4.93
N GLU A 108 15.38 -10.83 -5.97
CA GLU A 108 16.09 -9.78 -6.72
C GLU A 108 16.06 -8.44 -5.96
N GLY A 109 17.23 -7.82 -5.84
CA GLY A 109 17.34 -6.48 -5.25
C GLY A 109 16.88 -5.41 -6.24
N ILE A 110 15.88 -4.63 -5.85
CA ILE A 110 15.39 -3.46 -6.60
C ILE A 110 16.26 -2.27 -6.20
N ASP A 111 17.04 -1.74 -7.13
CA ASP A 111 17.88 -0.57 -6.88
C ASP A 111 17.20 0.75 -7.28
N SER A 112 17.83 1.86 -6.92
CA SER A 112 17.32 3.20 -7.26
C SER A 112 17.23 3.44 -8.77
N ALA A 113 18.08 2.77 -9.57
CA ALA A 113 18.03 2.92 -11.04
C ALA A 113 16.78 2.25 -11.62
N ALA A 114 16.39 1.06 -11.10
CA ALA A 114 15.15 0.39 -11.48
C ALA A 114 13.91 1.24 -11.12
N MET A 115 13.91 1.84 -9.93
CA MET A 115 12.80 2.71 -9.48
C MET A 115 12.72 3.99 -10.31
N LEU A 116 13.86 4.63 -10.61
CA LEU A 116 13.93 5.79 -11.51
C LEU A 116 13.44 5.45 -12.92
N GLN A 117 13.79 4.26 -13.43
CA GLN A 117 13.32 3.81 -14.73
C GLN A 117 11.80 3.61 -14.71
N ALA A 118 11.25 2.92 -13.70
CA ALA A 118 9.80 2.74 -13.55
C ALA A 118 9.06 4.09 -13.42
N ALA A 119 9.65 5.07 -12.74
CA ALA A 119 9.09 6.42 -12.65
C ALA A 119 9.09 7.15 -13.99
N ALA A 120 10.10 6.91 -14.86
CA ALA A 120 10.25 7.55 -16.17
C ALA A 120 9.43 6.86 -17.27
N ASP A 121 9.15 5.55 -17.17
CA ASP A 121 8.42 4.78 -18.17
C ASP A 121 6.91 5.07 -18.20
N SER A 122 6.41 5.85 -17.27
CA SER A 122 5.04 6.34 -17.27
C SER A 122 4.78 7.23 -18.48
N GLU A 123 3.69 6.96 -19.21
CA GLU A 123 3.24 7.80 -20.34
C GLU A 123 2.89 9.23 -19.91
N THR A 124 2.70 9.46 -18.62
CA THR A 124 2.41 10.77 -18.00
C THR A 124 3.62 11.34 -17.25
N ALA A 125 4.83 11.15 -17.80
CA ALA A 125 6.12 11.60 -17.23
C ALA A 125 6.19 13.10 -16.80
N ASP A 126 5.15 13.90 -17.08
CA ASP A 126 4.99 15.30 -16.64
C ASP A 126 4.42 15.41 -15.20
N ALA A 127 3.95 14.32 -14.59
CA ALA A 127 3.57 14.35 -13.17
C ALA A 127 4.86 14.27 -12.33
N ALA A 128 5.29 15.41 -11.83
CA ALA A 128 6.42 15.49 -10.89
C ALA A 128 6.12 14.62 -9.67
N LEU A 129 7.11 13.86 -9.19
CA LEU A 129 6.96 13.08 -7.96
C LEU A 129 6.75 13.96 -6.72
N GLU A 130 6.94 15.28 -6.87
CA GLU A 130 6.78 16.30 -5.80
C GLU A 130 5.36 16.37 -5.20
N ASP A 131 4.34 15.88 -5.92
CA ASP A 131 2.95 15.87 -5.48
C ASP A 131 2.46 14.45 -5.12
N VAL A 132 3.37 13.46 -4.97
CA VAL A 132 3.04 12.06 -4.69
C VAL A 132 3.38 11.73 -3.22
N ASP A 133 2.35 11.41 -2.43
CA ASP A 133 2.52 11.07 -1.01
C ASP A 133 2.97 9.61 -0.80
N LEU A 134 2.60 8.70 -1.73
CA LEU A 134 2.89 7.27 -1.64
C LEU A 134 3.35 6.72 -2.98
N LEU A 135 4.57 6.18 -3.02
CA LEU A 135 5.06 5.42 -4.17
C LEU A 135 4.81 3.92 -3.94
N VAL A 136 4.01 3.31 -4.81
CA VAL A 136 3.67 1.88 -4.74
C VAL A 136 4.57 1.11 -5.70
N VAL A 137 5.52 0.35 -5.14
CA VAL A 137 6.41 -0.52 -5.91
C VAL A 137 5.67 -1.80 -6.27
N ARG A 138 5.36 -1.96 -7.56
CA ARG A 138 4.72 -3.15 -8.11
C ARG A 138 5.76 -4.16 -8.53
N THR A 139 5.82 -5.27 -7.82
CA THR A 139 6.74 -6.38 -8.09
C THR A 139 6.08 -7.54 -8.84
N GLY A 140 4.73 -7.61 -8.78
CA GLY A 140 3.92 -8.74 -9.26
C GLY A 140 3.95 -9.93 -8.28
N TRP A 141 4.46 -9.71 -7.05
CA TRP A 141 4.59 -10.79 -6.07
C TRP A 141 3.27 -11.16 -5.41
N GLU A 142 2.26 -10.28 -5.47
CA GLU A 142 0.88 -10.58 -5.07
C GLU A 142 0.33 -11.88 -5.69
N ASP A 143 0.78 -12.26 -6.91
CA ASP A 143 0.38 -13.48 -7.61
C ASP A 143 0.79 -14.77 -6.87
N TYR A 144 1.76 -14.69 -5.95
CA TYR A 144 2.25 -15.83 -5.17
C TYR A 144 1.65 -15.91 -3.77
N TRP A 145 0.70 -15.03 -3.42
CA TRP A 145 0.03 -15.05 -2.13
C TRP A 145 -0.48 -16.44 -1.75
N GLY A 146 -0.24 -16.86 -0.51
CA GLY A 146 -0.63 -18.19 -0.02
C GLY A 146 0.26 -19.34 -0.47
N THR A 147 1.39 -19.08 -1.13
CA THR A 147 2.41 -20.10 -1.50
C THR A 147 3.73 -19.84 -0.80
N ASP A 148 4.58 -20.88 -0.67
CA ASP A 148 5.92 -20.73 -0.09
C ASP A 148 6.79 -19.75 -0.88
N ARG A 149 6.53 -19.61 -2.17
CA ARG A 149 7.25 -18.69 -3.05
C ARG A 149 7.04 -17.22 -2.65
N TYR A 150 5.92 -16.90 -2.00
CA TYR A 150 5.62 -15.54 -1.57
C TYR A 150 6.72 -14.96 -0.67
N PHE A 151 7.36 -15.82 0.13
CA PHE A 151 8.43 -15.42 1.05
C PHE A 151 9.79 -15.17 0.36
N ASP A 152 9.94 -15.56 -0.90
CA ASP A 152 11.14 -15.29 -1.72
C ASP A 152 10.97 -14.03 -2.59
N HIS A 153 10.23 -13.05 -2.11
CA HIS A 153 9.94 -11.81 -2.84
C HIS A 153 11.20 -10.99 -3.15
N PRO A 154 11.16 -10.13 -4.18
CA PRO A 154 12.14 -9.08 -4.39
C PRO A 154 12.19 -8.14 -3.19
N TYR A 155 13.29 -7.45 -3.02
CA TYR A 155 13.49 -6.52 -1.90
C TYR A 155 14.11 -5.19 -2.38
N LEU A 156 13.94 -4.13 -1.60
CA LEU A 156 14.58 -2.85 -1.88
C LEU A 156 16.04 -2.87 -1.38
N THR A 157 16.96 -2.40 -2.21
CA THR A 157 18.31 -2.09 -1.72
C THR A 157 18.25 -0.83 -0.84
N GLU A 158 19.26 -0.65 0.02
CA GLU A 158 19.39 0.57 0.83
C GLU A 158 19.38 1.84 -0.04
N GLY A 159 20.05 1.81 -1.20
CA GLY A 159 20.03 2.93 -2.14
C GLY A 159 18.66 3.21 -2.76
N ALA A 160 17.78 2.20 -2.90
CA ALA A 160 16.40 2.40 -3.32
C ALA A 160 15.56 3.07 -2.21
N ALA A 161 15.77 2.66 -0.95
CA ALA A 161 15.12 3.28 0.21
C ALA A 161 15.59 4.74 0.40
N GLU A 162 16.89 5.03 0.25
CA GLU A 162 17.43 6.39 0.26
C GLU A 162 16.82 7.27 -0.84
N TRP A 163 16.64 6.69 -2.04
CA TRP A 163 15.99 7.40 -3.13
C TRP A 163 14.52 7.73 -2.79
N LEU A 164 13.76 6.78 -2.24
CA LEU A 164 12.38 7.03 -1.76
C LEU A 164 12.31 8.17 -0.75
N VAL A 165 13.19 8.16 0.24
CA VAL A 165 13.31 9.26 1.20
C VAL A 165 13.52 10.60 0.49
N SER A 166 14.35 10.62 -0.57
CA SER A 166 14.63 11.85 -1.32
C SER A 166 13.43 12.40 -2.11
N THR A 167 12.42 11.57 -2.39
CA THR A 167 11.16 12.00 -3.05
C THR A 167 10.10 12.51 -2.08
N ASP A 168 10.36 12.45 -0.77
CA ASP A 168 9.44 12.83 0.30
C ASP A 168 8.17 11.94 0.38
N SER A 169 8.19 10.75 -0.25
CA SER A 169 7.05 9.84 -0.32
C SER A 169 7.14 8.72 0.71
N HIS A 170 5.99 8.19 1.10
CA HIS A 170 5.83 6.92 1.80
C HIS A 170 6.00 5.74 0.82
N LEU A 171 6.15 4.52 1.33
CA LEU A 171 6.27 3.30 0.53
C LEU A 171 5.00 2.47 0.58
N GLY A 172 4.53 2.00 -0.59
CA GLY A 172 3.59 0.88 -0.74
C GLY A 172 4.23 -0.26 -1.53
N LEU A 173 3.86 -1.52 -1.27
CA LEU A 173 4.34 -2.67 -2.05
C LEU A 173 3.36 -3.84 -2.03
N ASP A 174 3.42 -4.66 -3.09
CA ASP A 174 2.63 -5.88 -3.29
C ASP A 174 3.37 -7.16 -2.84
N SER A 175 4.35 -7.01 -1.96
CA SER A 175 5.14 -8.09 -1.37
C SER A 175 5.06 -8.05 0.16
N LEU A 176 5.64 -9.08 0.81
CA LEU A 176 5.54 -9.29 2.26
C LEU A 176 6.14 -8.14 3.07
N ASN A 177 7.29 -7.59 2.61
CA ASN A 177 7.98 -6.45 3.23
C ASN A 177 9.08 -5.91 2.28
N PRO A 178 9.70 -4.76 2.54
CA PRO A 178 10.73 -4.19 1.67
C PRO A 178 12.12 -4.83 1.80
N ASP A 179 12.40 -5.62 2.85
CA ASP A 179 13.69 -6.26 3.10
C ASP A 179 13.66 -7.77 2.78
N PRO A 180 14.79 -8.46 2.61
CA PRO A 180 14.80 -9.89 2.38
C PRO A 180 14.18 -10.68 3.54
N THR A 181 13.21 -11.56 3.25
CA THR A 181 12.63 -12.47 4.25
C THR A 181 13.54 -13.69 4.44
N PRO A 182 13.84 -14.12 5.68
CA PRO A 182 14.61 -15.33 5.93
C PRO A 182 13.88 -16.56 5.41
N THR A 183 14.49 -17.25 4.42
CA THR A 183 14.03 -18.55 3.86
C THR A 183 15.22 -19.45 3.61
N ASP A 184 14.97 -20.71 3.29
CA ASP A 184 16.03 -21.65 2.87
C ASP A 184 16.67 -21.26 1.52
N ASN A 185 16.06 -20.34 0.77
CA ASN A 185 16.54 -19.82 -0.51
C ASN A 185 17.37 -18.52 -0.38
N ALA A 186 17.58 -18.02 0.86
CA ALA A 186 18.41 -16.85 1.11
C ALA A 186 19.86 -17.05 0.60
N VAL A 187 20.45 -16.02 0.02
CA VAL A 187 21.82 -16.04 -0.50
C VAL A 187 22.74 -15.10 0.31
N ASP A 188 24.06 -15.41 0.30
CA ASP A 188 25.04 -14.75 1.16
C ASP A 188 25.22 -13.23 0.89
N ASP A 189 24.84 -12.76 -0.30
CA ASP A 189 24.99 -11.34 -0.74
C ASP A 189 23.77 -10.48 -0.41
N GLU A 190 22.70 -11.04 0.13
CA GLU A 190 21.55 -10.25 0.55
C GLU A 190 21.88 -9.38 1.77
N PRO A 191 21.32 -8.17 1.84
CA PRO A 191 21.50 -7.34 3.02
C PRO A 191 20.97 -8.03 4.28
N ALA A 192 21.74 -7.96 5.34
CA ALA A 192 21.35 -8.50 6.65
C ALA A 192 20.58 -7.47 7.46
N GLY A 193 19.64 -7.94 8.27
CA GLY A 193 18.78 -7.08 9.06
C GLY A 193 17.65 -6.49 8.22
N TYR A 194 17.28 -5.23 8.49
CA TYR A 194 16.17 -4.52 7.85
C TYR A 194 16.58 -3.14 7.36
N PRO A 195 17.58 -3.04 6.43
CA PRO A 195 18.13 -1.74 6.04
C PRO A 195 17.09 -0.83 5.35
N ALA A 196 16.18 -1.37 4.53
CA ALA A 196 15.16 -0.57 3.89
C ALA A 196 14.16 0.00 4.92
N HIS A 197 13.68 -0.82 5.85
CA HIS A 197 12.83 -0.34 6.95
C HIS A 197 13.54 0.75 7.77
N HIS A 198 14.78 0.49 8.21
CA HIS A 198 15.50 1.46 9.03
C HIS A 198 15.74 2.79 8.32
N THR A 199 16.04 2.75 7.02
CA THR A 199 16.24 3.96 6.21
C THR A 199 14.93 4.76 6.12
N LEU A 200 13.82 4.10 5.82
CA LEU A 200 12.51 4.75 5.68
C LEU A 200 12.00 5.29 7.03
N PHE A 201 12.05 4.50 8.07
CA PHE A 201 11.59 4.89 9.41
C PHE A 201 12.45 6.00 10.04
N ALA A 202 13.76 6.03 9.76
CA ALA A 202 14.62 7.12 10.23
C ALA A 202 14.22 8.50 9.68
N ASP A 203 13.52 8.53 8.53
CA ASP A 203 12.99 9.74 7.89
C ASP A 203 11.46 9.85 8.02
N ASP A 204 10.88 9.16 9.01
CA ASP A 204 9.46 9.22 9.35
C ASP A 204 8.52 8.75 8.22
N ARG A 205 8.95 7.78 7.38
CA ARG A 205 8.13 7.22 6.31
C ARG A 205 7.30 6.06 6.84
N LEU A 206 6.02 6.01 6.43
CA LEU A 206 5.13 4.88 6.63
C LEU A 206 5.37 3.83 5.53
N ILE A 207 5.11 2.55 5.84
CA ILE A 207 5.21 1.46 4.88
C ILE A 207 3.86 0.75 4.81
N LEU A 208 3.30 0.61 3.61
CA LEU A 208 2.03 -0.09 3.34
C LEU A 208 2.36 -1.39 2.60
N GLU A 209 2.19 -2.52 3.29
CA GLU A 209 2.64 -3.84 2.85
C GLU A 209 1.50 -4.75 2.40
N ASN A 210 1.86 -5.75 1.59
CA ASN A 210 0.92 -6.77 1.11
C ASN A 210 -0.28 -6.17 0.38
N LEU A 211 -0.04 -5.21 -0.52
CA LEU A 211 -1.07 -4.76 -1.45
C LEU A 211 -1.37 -5.84 -2.48
N CYS A 212 -2.59 -5.84 -3.02
CA CYS A 212 -2.99 -6.71 -4.12
C CYS A 212 -3.97 -6.00 -5.06
N GLY A 213 -4.28 -6.61 -6.21
CA GLY A 213 -5.22 -6.04 -7.18
C GLY A 213 -4.66 -4.81 -7.90
N LEU A 214 -3.34 -4.64 -7.93
CA LEU A 214 -2.69 -3.48 -8.56
C LEU A 214 -2.91 -3.41 -10.08
N GLU A 215 -3.40 -4.46 -10.73
CA GLU A 215 -3.80 -4.42 -12.14
C GLU A 215 -5.03 -3.52 -12.38
N ALA A 216 -5.79 -3.20 -11.33
CA ALA A 216 -6.97 -2.34 -11.42
C ALA A 216 -6.62 -0.85 -11.42
N VAL A 217 -5.41 -0.47 -11.04
CA VAL A 217 -4.99 0.94 -11.01
C VAL A 217 -4.11 1.27 -12.23
N PRO A 218 -4.18 2.51 -12.75
CA PRO A 218 -3.43 2.90 -13.92
C PRO A 218 -1.92 2.94 -13.63
N ASP A 219 -1.12 2.39 -14.54
CA ASP A 219 0.33 2.48 -14.45
C ASP A 219 0.78 3.93 -14.69
N GLY A 220 1.52 4.46 -13.73
CA GLY A 220 2.17 5.75 -13.85
C GLY A 220 1.32 7.00 -13.64
N ASP A 221 0.01 6.90 -13.62
CA ASP A 221 -0.87 8.00 -13.21
C ASP A 221 -1.00 8.07 -11.68
N THR A 222 -1.37 9.24 -11.18
CA THR A 222 -1.71 9.39 -9.77
C THR A 222 -3.16 9.00 -9.52
N PHE A 223 -3.42 8.42 -8.36
CA PHE A 223 -4.76 8.09 -7.87
C PHE A 223 -4.84 8.32 -6.36
N GLU A 224 -6.05 8.46 -5.85
CA GLU A 224 -6.27 8.54 -4.41
C GLU A 224 -6.27 7.14 -3.80
N LEU A 225 -5.45 6.90 -2.75
CA LEU A 225 -5.41 5.65 -2.00
C LEU A 225 -5.75 5.92 -0.54
N HIS A 226 -6.73 5.19 -0.01
CA HIS A 226 -7.12 5.24 1.41
C HIS A 226 -6.63 3.98 2.11
N ALA A 227 -5.90 4.13 3.22
CA ALA A 227 -5.40 3.03 4.04
C ALA A 227 -5.44 3.39 5.53
N SER A 228 -6.60 3.79 6.03
CA SER A 228 -6.74 4.20 7.43
C SER A 228 -6.56 3.01 8.38
N PRO A 229 -5.65 3.11 9.37
CA PRO A 229 -5.44 2.08 10.38
C PRO A 229 -6.61 1.96 11.35
N LEU A 230 -6.68 0.86 12.06
CA LEU A 230 -7.55 0.72 13.21
C LEU A 230 -7.09 1.68 14.32
N ALA A 231 -8.04 2.19 15.11
CA ALA A 231 -7.74 3.03 16.27
C ALA A 231 -7.23 2.17 17.44
N ILE A 232 -5.99 1.72 17.36
CA ILE A 232 -5.30 0.93 18.38
C ILE A 232 -4.33 1.86 19.10
N GLY A 233 -4.39 1.92 20.44
CA GLY A 233 -3.47 2.75 21.22
C GLY A 233 -2.04 2.23 21.16
N GLU A 234 -1.08 3.14 21.02
CA GLU A 234 0.37 2.86 20.95
C GLU A 234 0.74 1.86 19.83
N ALA A 235 -0.01 1.87 18.70
CA ALA A 235 0.19 0.92 17.61
C ALA A 235 1.41 1.26 16.76
N ASP A 236 2.28 0.26 16.60
CA ASP A 236 3.45 0.23 15.72
C ASP A 236 3.09 -0.08 14.26
N GLY A 237 1.94 -0.71 14.05
CA GLY A 237 1.35 -1.08 12.77
C GLY A 237 -0.12 -1.43 12.92
N SER A 238 -0.84 -1.58 11.84
CA SER A 238 -2.25 -1.96 11.84
C SER A 238 -2.68 -2.57 10.51
N PRO A 239 -3.47 -3.68 10.52
CA PRO A 239 -4.22 -4.07 9.34
C PRO A 239 -5.09 -2.92 8.84
N VAL A 240 -5.16 -2.78 7.52
CA VAL A 240 -5.97 -1.76 6.84
C VAL A 240 -6.85 -2.37 5.75
N ARG A 241 -7.89 -1.64 5.34
CA ARG A 241 -8.51 -1.84 4.04
C ARG A 241 -7.98 -0.78 3.09
N ALA A 242 -6.99 -1.16 2.28
CA ALA A 242 -6.44 -0.27 1.25
C ALA A 242 -7.43 -0.21 0.07
N VAL A 243 -7.81 1.01 -0.31
CA VAL A 243 -8.81 1.25 -1.36
C VAL A 243 -8.29 2.31 -2.31
N ALA A 244 -8.16 1.98 -3.60
CA ALA A 244 -7.92 2.97 -4.65
C ALA A 244 -9.25 3.61 -5.08
N VAL A 245 -9.23 4.92 -5.30
CA VAL A 245 -10.34 5.71 -5.83
C VAL A 245 -9.89 6.30 -7.17
N LEU A 246 -10.55 5.90 -8.26
CA LEU A 246 -10.24 6.33 -9.63
C LEU A 246 -11.35 7.24 -10.15
N GLU A 247 -10.97 8.40 -10.72
CA GLU A 247 -11.89 9.38 -11.32
C GLU A 247 -12.22 9.06 -12.80
#